data_a992cbf388779667a702d99a20e17690
#
_entry.id   a992cbf388779667a702d99a20e17690
#
_cell.length_a   1.000
_cell.length_b   1.000
_cell.length_c   1.000
_cell.angle_alpha   90.00
_cell.angle_beta   90.00
_cell.angle_gamma   90.00
#
_symmetry.space_group_name_H-M   'P 1'
#
loop_
_entity.id
_entity.type
_entity.pdbx_description
1 polymer ?
#
loop_
_entity_poly.entity_id
_entity_poly.type
_entity_poly.pdbx_seq_one_letter_code
_entity_poly.pdbx_strand_id
1 'polypeptide(L)'
;MKICGIDISITDNDIDELEQILGNVSFDSERRDIIKRLDTFDVQAFPGTGKTTLLVAKLAILAKKWPFTHKGICVLSHTNVAREEIESRLGYTELGRKLLSYPHFIGTIHSFADTFIGIPFLRSNNKPVVMIDTESTLERRYNLLSPKSQTYFARKHLSSNNCEATAYPIQIDIKCNETTSTYRNVFSVVESSINRGYYTFAEMLFISKHALSVISSMPGNIQRRFPVLMIDEAQDTSELQWEIIKLAFPNIQNTIVERFGDANQAIYHSYQASASSSQYPQGEVLSVNGSLRFGKEIASLADPLSTDFPGMEGKSTQFSSNSNHTIILFEKSKASEVFSVFGELVLETFSDTELVNYSSFGVHAIGMVHNKDKTGVSDPSYPVSLCDYYNSYMPSLAKKSGNPSFVIDYFRKKQSSQSLSEAIEWIAKGIRFYINNSTLIRISYKKNDWYSLLNEIDPEQQLAYRKEFQRLLSLNCNTEAEWEQSAKELMSFCEKWFDAKLQKPRSIMWTDGKPEREDKLSSNTVRYIGKSGRTVDILLGSIHSEKGRTHLATLVLDTFWYGRNIISILPWVTGSKKEGKIGERDLKRLRCHYVAFTRPRGLLCVAIPANTISSETIESLQKHGWKTVIIE
;
A
#
# COMPACT_ATOMS: atom_id res chain seq x y z
N MET A 1 -32.01 -12.27 -6.66
CA MET A 1 -31.82 -11.22 -7.69
C MET A 1 -31.30 -11.83 -9.00
N LYS A 2 -31.66 -11.25 -10.15
CA LYS A 2 -31.22 -11.79 -11.47
C LYS A 2 -29.94 -11.13 -11.95
N ILE A 3 -28.85 -11.89 -11.99
CA ILE A 3 -27.62 -11.48 -12.68
C ILE A 3 -27.66 -12.05 -14.10
N CYS A 4 -27.71 -11.17 -15.09
CA CYS A 4 -27.87 -11.57 -16.50
C CYS A 4 -29.04 -12.56 -16.74
N GLY A 5 -30.17 -12.40 -16.04
CA GLY A 5 -31.35 -13.24 -16.17
C GLY A 5 -31.40 -14.51 -15.30
N ILE A 6 -30.29 -14.86 -14.62
CA ILE A 6 -30.22 -16.03 -13.72
C ILE A 6 -30.40 -15.57 -12.26
N ASP A 7 -31.30 -16.21 -11.53
CA ASP A 7 -31.50 -15.94 -10.13
C ASP A 7 -30.34 -16.50 -9.30
N ILE A 8 -29.63 -15.61 -8.62
CA ILE A 8 -28.60 -15.95 -7.65
C ILE A 8 -29.05 -15.38 -6.30
N SER A 9 -29.04 -16.21 -5.26
CA SER A 9 -29.31 -15.78 -3.88
C SER A 9 -28.25 -16.34 -2.94
N ILE A 10 -27.87 -15.56 -1.95
CA ILE A 10 -27.00 -15.97 -0.85
C ILE A 10 -27.88 -16.15 0.38
N THR A 11 -27.78 -17.28 1.04
CA THR A 11 -28.56 -17.66 2.22
C THR A 11 -27.66 -17.71 3.46
N ASP A 12 -28.26 -17.75 4.66
CA ASP A 12 -27.51 -17.93 5.90
C ASP A 12 -26.75 -19.27 5.89
N ASN A 13 -27.33 -20.32 5.32
CA ASN A 13 -26.66 -21.61 5.17
C ASN A 13 -25.34 -21.53 4.36
N ASP A 14 -25.32 -20.70 3.30
CA ASP A 14 -24.09 -20.48 2.52
C ASP A 14 -23.01 -19.80 3.36
N ILE A 15 -23.43 -18.89 4.26
CA ILE A 15 -22.52 -18.18 5.16
C ILE A 15 -22.02 -19.13 6.24
N ASP A 16 -22.86 -19.94 6.84
CA ASP A 16 -22.50 -20.92 7.87
C ASP A 16 -21.49 -21.96 7.34
N GLU A 17 -21.70 -22.46 6.12
CA GLU A 17 -20.75 -23.35 5.46
C GLU A 17 -19.39 -22.66 5.22
N LEU A 18 -19.42 -21.39 4.84
CA LEU A 18 -18.19 -20.63 4.61
C LEU A 18 -17.44 -20.31 5.91
N GLU A 19 -18.14 -19.98 6.99
CA GLU A 19 -17.56 -19.80 8.33
C GLU A 19 -16.77 -21.04 8.77
N GLN A 20 -17.31 -22.24 8.48
CA GLN A 20 -16.60 -23.52 8.75
C GLN A 20 -15.32 -23.66 7.91
N ILE A 21 -15.35 -23.25 6.63
CA ILE A 21 -14.18 -23.32 5.73
C ILE A 21 -13.09 -22.32 6.16
N LEU A 22 -13.49 -21.09 6.52
CA LEU A 22 -12.56 -20.04 6.91
C LEU A 22 -11.95 -20.26 8.30
N GLY A 23 -12.59 -21.04 9.14
CA GLY A 23 -12.21 -21.29 10.54
C GLY A 23 -12.11 -19.96 11.34
N ASN A 24 -12.45 -19.96 12.60
CA ASN A 24 -12.33 -18.80 13.51
C ASN A 24 -12.92 -17.47 13.00
N VAL A 25 -13.81 -17.49 12.00
CA VAL A 25 -14.54 -16.33 11.47
C VAL A 25 -16.01 -16.56 11.73
N SER A 26 -16.66 -15.55 12.34
CA SER A 26 -18.12 -15.52 12.51
C SER A 26 -18.63 -14.14 12.11
N PHE A 27 -19.71 -14.11 11.34
CA PHE A 27 -20.33 -12.89 10.85
C PHE A 27 -21.58 -12.57 11.68
N ASP A 28 -21.63 -11.36 12.26
CA ASP A 28 -22.82 -10.83 12.92
C ASP A 28 -23.92 -10.50 11.88
N SER A 29 -25.10 -10.10 12.37
CA SER A 29 -26.26 -9.81 11.52
C SER A 29 -25.97 -8.73 10.47
N GLU A 30 -25.24 -7.65 10.84
CA GLU A 30 -24.89 -6.55 9.93
C GLU A 30 -24.04 -7.06 8.74
N ARG A 31 -23.04 -7.89 9.05
CA ARG A 31 -22.15 -8.46 8.02
C ARG A 31 -22.87 -9.49 7.16
N ARG A 32 -23.73 -10.33 7.77
CA ARG A 32 -24.55 -11.33 7.03
C ARG A 32 -25.49 -10.63 6.05
N ASP A 33 -26.10 -9.53 6.43
CA ASP A 33 -27.01 -8.77 5.54
C ASP A 33 -26.24 -8.19 4.34
N ILE A 34 -25.03 -7.66 4.54
CA ILE A 34 -24.17 -7.19 3.44
C ILE A 34 -23.76 -8.35 2.51
N ILE A 35 -23.41 -9.52 3.08
CA ILE A 35 -23.04 -10.70 2.27
C ILE A 35 -24.22 -11.17 1.42
N LYS A 36 -25.42 -11.21 1.98
CA LYS A 36 -26.65 -11.67 1.29
C LYS A 36 -27.11 -10.69 0.19
N ARG A 37 -26.81 -9.42 0.32
CA ARG A 37 -27.29 -8.40 -0.59
C ARG A 37 -26.55 -8.46 -1.93
N LEU A 38 -27.26 -8.38 -3.06
CA LEU A 38 -26.73 -8.50 -4.43
C LEU A 38 -27.28 -7.38 -5.33
N ASP A 39 -27.12 -6.12 -4.92
CA ASP A 39 -27.49 -4.93 -5.69
C ASP A 39 -26.37 -3.88 -5.62
N THR A 40 -26.60 -2.68 -6.11
CA THR A 40 -25.60 -1.62 -6.08
C THR A 40 -25.71 -0.83 -4.79
N PHE A 41 -24.66 -0.82 -3.98
CA PHE A 41 -24.55 -0.09 -2.71
C PHE A 41 -23.09 0.18 -2.31
N ASP A 42 -22.92 0.97 -1.27
CA ASP A 42 -21.66 1.30 -0.63
C ASP A 42 -21.57 0.72 0.78
N VAL A 43 -20.40 0.26 1.17
CA VAL A 43 -20.13 -0.26 2.52
C VAL A 43 -19.14 0.63 3.24
N GLN A 44 -19.62 1.46 4.15
CA GLN A 44 -18.76 2.19 5.08
C GLN A 44 -18.33 1.23 6.18
N ALA A 45 -17.08 0.81 6.15
CA ALA A 45 -16.52 -0.17 7.08
C ALA A 45 -15.36 0.45 7.87
N PHE A 46 -15.57 0.68 9.16
CA PHE A 46 -14.57 1.27 10.05
C PHE A 46 -13.30 0.41 10.17
N PRO A 47 -12.18 0.98 10.66
CA PRO A 47 -10.93 0.24 10.80
C PRO A 47 -11.07 -1.00 11.70
N GLY A 48 -10.58 -2.15 11.22
CA GLY A 48 -10.64 -3.39 11.99
C GLY A 48 -11.99 -4.11 12.00
N THR A 49 -12.96 -3.66 11.22
CA THR A 49 -14.27 -4.33 11.09
C THR A 49 -14.24 -5.61 10.26
N GLY A 50 -13.09 -5.94 9.64
CA GLY A 50 -12.98 -7.10 8.76
C GLY A 50 -13.51 -6.90 7.34
N LYS A 51 -13.46 -5.66 6.83
CA LYS A 51 -13.91 -5.29 5.47
C LYS A 51 -13.41 -6.26 4.38
N THR A 52 -12.11 -6.53 4.32
CA THR A 52 -11.54 -7.45 3.33
C THR A 52 -12.02 -8.88 3.53
N THR A 53 -12.17 -9.32 4.80
CA THR A 53 -12.75 -10.64 5.13
C THR A 53 -14.19 -10.75 4.65
N LEU A 54 -14.99 -9.70 4.83
CA LEU A 54 -16.37 -9.61 4.35
C LEU A 54 -16.43 -9.71 2.81
N LEU A 55 -15.57 -8.98 2.12
CA LEU A 55 -15.45 -9.03 0.65
C LEU A 55 -15.07 -10.44 0.18
N VAL A 56 -14.03 -11.06 0.78
CA VAL A 56 -13.57 -12.40 0.45
C VAL A 56 -14.66 -13.43 0.69
N ALA A 57 -15.40 -13.34 1.79
CA ALA A 57 -16.51 -14.22 2.09
C ALA A 57 -17.61 -14.17 1.02
N LYS A 58 -18.03 -12.98 0.66
CA LYS A 58 -19.03 -12.75 -0.40
C LYS A 58 -18.56 -13.30 -1.73
N LEU A 59 -17.32 -13.03 -2.11
CA LEU A 59 -16.71 -13.53 -3.35
C LEU A 59 -16.65 -15.06 -3.38
N ALA A 60 -16.31 -15.71 -2.28
CA ALA A 60 -16.24 -17.16 -2.19
C ALA A 60 -17.61 -17.80 -2.42
N ILE A 61 -18.66 -17.28 -1.78
CA ILE A 61 -20.03 -17.77 -1.97
C ILE A 61 -20.50 -17.55 -3.42
N LEU A 62 -20.24 -16.34 -3.96
CA LEU A 62 -20.59 -16.04 -5.35
C LEU A 62 -19.86 -16.98 -6.33
N ALA A 63 -18.57 -17.25 -6.12
CA ALA A 63 -17.82 -18.17 -6.99
C ALA A 63 -18.37 -19.59 -6.95
N LYS A 64 -18.81 -20.07 -5.77
CA LYS A 64 -19.46 -21.37 -5.62
C LYS A 64 -20.75 -21.45 -6.46
N LYS A 65 -21.54 -20.38 -6.44
CA LYS A 65 -22.83 -20.29 -7.13
C LYS A 65 -22.76 -19.70 -8.54
N TRP A 66 -21.58 -19.35 -9.05
CA TRP A 66 -21.40 -18.63 -10.32
C TRP A 66 -21.69 -19.55 -11.53
N PRO A 67 -22.74 -19.24 -12.30
CA PRO A 67 -23.18 -20.15 -13.35
C PRO A 67 -22.53 -19.89 -14.72
N PHE A 68 -21.78 -18.78 -14.86
CA PHE A 68 -21.27 -18.34 -16.14
C PHE A 68 -19.83 -18.82 -16.39
N THR A 69 -19.56 -19.29 -17.62
CA THR A 69 -18.23 -19.72 -18.07
C THR A 69 -17.40 -18.58 -18.67
N HIS A 70 -18.06 -17.55 -19.24
CA HIS A 70 -17.39 -16.45 -19.95
C HIS A 70 -17.64 -15.08 -19.34
N LYS A 71 -18.50 -14.97 -18.34
CA LYS A 71 -18.72 -13.76 -17.57
C LYS A 71 -18.11 -13.92 -16.19
N GLY A 72 -17.43 -12.90 -15.70
CA GLY A 72 -16.73 -12.94 -14.41
C GLY A 72 -17.15 -11.84 -13.45
N ILE A 73 -16.73 -11.97 -12.23
CA ILE A 73 -16.73 -10.91 -11.23
C ILE A 73 -15.45 -10.11 -11.41
N CYS A 74 -15.56 -8.78 -11.45
CA CYS A 74 -14.41 -7.86 -11.46
C CYS A 74 -14.23 -7.29 -10.07
N VAL A 75 -13.07 -7.53 -9.44
CA VAL A 75 -12.70 -6.94 -8.16
C VAL A 75 -11.52 -6.00 -8.39
N LEU A 76 -11.72 -4.73 -8.07
CA LEU A 76 -10.72 -3.69 -8.20
C LEU A 76 -10.30 -3.19 -6.83
N SER A 77 -9.02 -2.97 -6.63
CA SER A 77 -8.47 -2.39 -5.42
C SER A 77 -7.36 -1.38 -5.73
N HIS A 78 -7.00 -0.56 -4.75
CA HIS A 78 -5.85 0.33 -4.89
C HIS A 78 -4.51 -0.43 -4.82
N THR A 79 -4.47 -1.52 -4.07
CA THR A 79 -3.30 -2.38 -3.85
C THR A 79 -3.67 -3.85 -4.06
N ASN A 80 -2.70 -4.75 -4.06
CA ASN A 80 -2.94 -6.19 -4.22
C ASN A 80 -3.49 -6.89 -2.95
N VAL A 81 -3.77 -6.14 -1.88
CA VAL A 81 -4.19 -6.71 -0.57
C VAL A 81 -5.41 -7.63 -0.70
N ALA A 82 -6.45 -7.23 -1.44
CA ALA A 82 -7.64 -8.07 -1.61
C ALA A 82 -7.30 -9.42 -2.28
N ARG A 83 -6.42 -9.40 -3.26
CA ARG A 83 -5.96 -10.62 -3.94
C ARG A 83 -5.09 -11.48 -3.03
N GLU A 84 -4.13 -10.87 -2.31
CA GLU A 84 -3.26 -11.57 -1.35
C GLU A 84 -4.08 -12.22 -0.23
N GLU A 85 -5.14 -11.58 0.23
CA GLU A 85 -6.05 -12.12 1.24
C GLU A 85 -6.84 -13.34 0.71
N ILE A 86 -7.31 -13.29 -0.56
CA ILE A 86 -7.95 -14.44 -1.21
C ILE A 86 -6.95 -15.58 -1.37
N GLU A 87 -5.72 -15.29 -1.79
CA GLU A 87 -4.65 -16.28 -1.93
C GLU A 87 -4.29 -16.93 -0.60
N SER A 88 -4.14 -16.13 0.47
CA SER A 88 -3.76 -16.63 1.79
C SER A 88 -4.85 -17.49 2.44
N ARG A 89 -6.13 -17.12 2.28
CA ARG A 89 -7.25 -17.80 2.94
C ARG A 89 -7.87 -18.91 2.12
N LEU A 90 -7.92 -18.76 0.80
CA LEU A 90 -8.65 -19.65 -0.10
C LEU A 90 -7.78 -20.26 -1.20
N GLY A 91 -6.53 -19.82 -1.40
CA GLY A 91 -5.70 -20.15 -2.57
C GLY A 91 -5.51 -21.64 -2.82
N TYR A 92 -5.48 -22.45 -1.77
CA TYR A 92 -5.36 -23.92 -1.87
C TYR A 92 -6.69 -24.64 -2.06
N THR A 93 -7.83 -23.95 -1.91
CA THR A 93 -9.16 -24.50 -2.10
C THR A 93 -9.59 -24.46 -3.56
N GLU A 94 -10.59 -25.26 -3.93
CA GLU A 94 -11.22 -25.20 -5.25
C GLU A 94 -11.85 -23.81 -5.50
N LEU A 95 -12.44 -23.22 -4.47
CA LEU A 95 -13.05 -21.88 -4.53
C LEU A 95 -12.00 -20.79 -4.81
N GLY A 96 -10.85 -20.85 -4.14
CA GLY A 96 -9.76 -19.89 -4.36
C GLY A 96 -9.22 -19.97 -5.79
N ARG A 97 -8.97 -21.21 -6.28
CA ARG A 97 -8.53 -21.41 -7.66
C ARG A 97 -9.55 -20.92 -8.68
N LYS A 98 -10.84 -21.14 -8.45
CA LYS A 98 -11.91 -20.64 -9.31
C LYS A 98 -11.95 -19.11 -9.34
N LEU A 99 -11.86 -18.44 -8.20
CA LEU A 99 -11.84 -16.99 -8.09
C LEU A 99 -10.62 -16.34 -8.79
N LEU A 100 -9.44 -16.94 -8.64
CA LEU A 100 -8.18 -16.39 -9.16
C LEU A 100 -7.95 -16.72 -10.64
N SER A 101 -8.85 -17.45 -11.28
CA SER A 101 -8.77 -17.84 -12.69
C SER A 101 -9.86 -17.19 -13.54
N TYR A 102 -9.71 -17.32 -14.86
CA TYR A 102 -10.78 -17.00 -15.80
C TYR A 102 -12.08 -17.74 -15.39
N PRO A 103 -13.26 -17.07 -15.40
CA PRO A 103 -13.58 -15.78 -16.00
C PRO A 103 -13.45 -14.56 -15.09
N HIS A 104 -13.08 -14.71 -13.83
CA HIS A 104 -12.99 -13.61 -12.88
C HIS A 104 -11.75 -12.73 -13.10
N PHE A 105 -11.78 -11.52 -12.59
CA PHE A 105 -10.64 -10.63 -12.53
C PHE A 105 -10.54 -10.02 -11.14
N ILE A 106 -9.40 -10.21 -10.48
CA ILE A 106 -9.09 -9.64 -9.17
C ILE A 106 -7.73 -8.99 -9.27
N GLY A 107 -7.68 -7.67 -9.13
CA GLY A 107 -6.45 -6.92 -9.29
C GLY A 107 -6.58 -5.42 -9.01
N THR A 108 -5.52 -4.69 -9.32
CA THR A 108 -5.55 -3.23 -9.16
C THR A 108 -6.30 -2.55 -10.29
N ILE A 109 -6.78 -1.31 -10.03
CA ILE A 109 -7.42 -0.47 -11.06
C ILE A 109 -6.48 -0.26 -12.25
N HIS A 110 -5.16 -0.10 -12.01
CA HIS A 110 -4.15 0.01 -13.08
C HIS A 110 -4.09 -1.27 -13.92
N SER A 111 -3.97 -2.45 -13.27
CA SER A 111 -3.89 -3.71 -14.01
C SER A 111 -5.17 -4.01 -14.81
N PHE A 112 -6.33 -3.58 -14.33
CA PHE A 112 -7.58 -3.64 -15.09
C PHE A 112 -7.53 -2.74 -16.33
N ALA A 113 -7.15 -1.47 -16.14
CA ALA A 113 -7.03 -0.50 -17.24
C ALA A 113 -6.03 -0.98 -18.30
N ASP A 114 -4.89 -1.51 -17.87
CA ASP A 114 -3.86 -2.07 -18.77
C ASP A 114 -4.39 -3.28 -19.54
N THR A 115 -4.96 -4.26 -18.83
CA THR A 115 -5.32 -5.57 -19.40
C THR A 115 -6.50 -5.49 -20.36
N PHE A 116 -7.52 -4.71 -20.01
CA PHE A 116 -8.80 -4.73 -20.76
C PHE A 116 -8.99 -3.52 -21.66
N ILE A 117 -8.18 -2.46 -21.51
CA ILE A 117 -8.40 -1.20 -22.23
C ILE A 117 -7.11 -0.72 -22.91
N GLY A 118 -6.09 -0.32 -22.17
CA GLY A 118 -4.91 0.38 -22.69
C GLY A 118 -4.06 -0.48 -23.61
N ILE A 119 -3.63 -1.68 -23.17
CA ILE A 119 -2.83 -2.59 -23.99
C ILE A 119 -3.58 -3.06 -25.23
N PRO A 120 -4.85 -3.51 -25.17
CA PRO A 120 -5.63 -3.84 -26.35
C PRO A 120 -5.74 -2.67 -27.34
N PHE A 121 -6.00 -1.45 -26.84
CA PHE A 121 -6.06 -0.25 -27.67
C PHE A 121 -4.74 0.04 -28.39
N LEU A 122 -3.62 0.03 -27.66
CA LEU A 122 -2.31 0.26 -28.25
C LEU A 122 -1.97 -0.78 -29.32
N ARG A 123 -2.20 -2.06 -29.03
CA ARG A 123 -1.95 -3.15 -29.98
C ARG A 123 -2.81 -3.05 -31.24
N SER A 124 -4.09 -2.68 -31.09
CA SER A 124 -4.98 -2.48 -32.26
C SER A 124 -4.56 -1.30 -33.14
N ASN A 125 -3.81 -0.35 -32.59
CA ASN A 125 -3.22 0.79 -33.30
C ASN A 125 -1.74 0.56 -33.68
N ASN A 126 -1.26 -0.69 -33.67
CA ASN A 126 0.12 -1.06 -33.99
C ASN A 126 1.19 -0.32 -33.14
N LYS A 127 0.85 0.05 -31.91
CA LYS A 127 1.77 0.66 -30.96
C LYS A 127 2.39 -0.44 -30.07
N PRO A 128 3.73 -0.50 -29.95
CA PRO A 128 4.37 -1.49 -29.09
C PRO A 128 4.11 -1.19 -27.62
N VAL A 129 4.09 -2.24 -26.81
CA VAL A 129 4.14 -2.16 -25.33
C VAL A 129 5.33 -2.99 -24.87
N VAL A 130 6.42 -2.31 -24.55
CA VAL A 130 7.67 -2.92 -24.11
C VAL A 130 7.76 -2.91 -22.58
N MET A 131 7.42 -1.77 -21.97
CA MET A 131 7.51 -1.58 -20.52
C MET A 131 6.46 -0.59 -20.03
N ILE A 132 5.82 -0.92 -18.92
CA ILE A 132 4.96 -0.03 -18.15
C ILE A 132 5.58 0.11 -16.75
N ASP A 133 6.40 1.13 -16.56
CA ASP A 133 7.05 1.46 -15.29
C ASP A 133 7.37 2.94 -15.24
N THR A 134 6.92 3.63 -14.18
CA THR A 134 7.05 5.08 -14.10
C THR A 134 8.50 5.52 -13.90
N GLU A 135 9.20 4.94 -12.94
CA GLU A 135 10.54 5.40 -12.55
C GLU A 135 11.56 5.15 -13.68
N SER A 136 11.59 3.91 -14.20
CA SER A 136 12.50 3.54 -15.29
C SER A 136 12.22 4.35 -16.57
N THR A 137 10.96 4.57 -16.89
CA THR A 137 10.57 5.34 -18.08
C THR A 137 10.97 6.81 -17.95
N LEU A 138 10.69 7.44 -16.81
CA LEU A 138 11.01 8.85 -16.58
C LEU A 138 12.51 9.10 -16.49
N GLU A 139 13.26 8.20 -15.82
CA GLU A 139 14.72 8.29 -15.76
C GLU A 139 15.35 8.15 -17.15
N ARG A 140 14.88 7.17 -17.96
CA ARG A 140 15.31 7.00 -19.35
C ARG A 140 15.08 8.26 -20.17
N ARG A 141 13.88 8.87 -20.05
CA ARG A 141 13.54 10.11 -20.77
C ARG A 141 14.43 11.28 -20.35
N TYR A 142 14.65 11.44 -19.05
CA TYR A 142 15.50 12.50 -18.52
C TYR A 142 16.95 12.38 -19.05
N ASN A 143 17.49 11.15 -19.10
CA ASN A 143 18.83 10.90 -19.62
C ASN A 143 18.96 11.14 -21.13
N LEU A 144 17.85 11.10 -21.88
CA LEU A 144 17.79 11.40 -23.32
C LEU A 144 17.60 12.88 -23.63
N LEU A 145 17.38 13.74 -22.63
CA LEU A 145 17.26 15.18 -22.83
C LEU A 145 18.59 15.77 -23.29
N SER A 146 18.51 16.79 -24.16
CA SER A 146 19.68 17.56 -24.54
C SER A 146 20.32 18.25 -23.33
N PRO A 147 21.65 18.53 -23.33
CA PRO A 147 22.33 19.23 -22.25
C PRO A 147 21.68 20.58 -21.88
N LYS A 148 21.17 21.30 -22.90
CA LYS A 148 20.43 22.56 -22.70
C LYS A 148 19.16 22.35 -21.91
N SER A 149 18.39 21.29 -22.21
CA SER A 149 17.16 20.96 -21.48
C SER A 149 17.45 20.48 -20.07
N GLN A 150 18.49 19.67 -19.84
CA GLN A 150 18.92 19.26 -18.50
C GLN A 150 19.36 20.47 -17.65
N THR A 151 20.10 21.42 -18.22
CA THR A 151 20.47 22.68 -17.55
C THR A 151 19.22 23.51 -17.17
N TYR A 152 18.23 23.56 -18.07
CA TYR A 152 16.95 24.23 -17.75
C TYR A 152 16.23 23.54 -16.57
N PHE A 153 16.16 22.21 -16.57
CA PHE A 153 15.56 21.42 -15.49
C PHE A 153 16.26 21.71 -14.15
N ALA A 154 17.58 21.64 -14.11
CA ALA A 154 18.35 21.96 -12.90
C ALA A 154 18.07 23.37 -12.40
N ARG A 155 18.09 24.39 -13.28
CA ARG A 155 17.83 25.79 -12.92
C ARG A 155 16.41 26.05 -12.43
N LYS A 156 15.42 25.29 -12.92
CA LYS A 156 14.00 25.40 -12.54
C LYS A 156 13.58 24.41 -11.45
N HIS A 157 14.53 23.70 -10.85
CA HIS A 157 14.26 22.64 -9.86
C HIS A 157 13.24 21.60 -10.35
N LEU A 158 13.28 21.27 -11.66
CA LEU A 158 12.49 20.20 -12.24
C LEU A 158 13.25 18.86 -12.12
N SER A 159 12.52 17.76 -12.11
CA SER A 159 13.07 16.41 -12.02
C SER A 159 12.65 15.55 -13.23
N SER A 160 13.09 14.30 -13.27
CA SER A 160 12.61 13.32 -14.25
C SER A 160 11.08 13.20 -14.30
N ASN A 161 10.38 13.46 -13.18
CA ASN A 161 8.91 13.44 -13.13
C ASN A 161 8.26 14.43 -14.13
N ASN A 162 8.96 15.50 -14.49
CA ASN A 162 8.47 16.45 -15.47
C ASN A 162 8.64 15.96 -16.94
N CYS A 163 9.17 14.76 -17.15
CA CYS A 163 9.21 14.08 -18.45
C CYS A 163 8.02 13.11 -18.64
N GLU A 164 6.96 13.23 -17.84
CA GLU A 164 5.73 12.47 -17.96
C GLU A 164 4.73 13.19 -18.87
N ALA A 165 4.00 12.45 -19.72
CA ALA A 165 2.85 13.01 -20.41
C ALA A 165 1.69 13.22 -19.43
N THR A 166 1.01 14.35 -19.55
CA THR A 166 -0.12 14.76 -18.68
C THR A 166 -1.48 14.46 -19.28
N ALA A 167 -1.51 14.02 -20.53
CA ALA A 167 -2.72 13.62 -21.24
C ALA A 167 -2.41 12.69 -22.44
N TYR A 168 -3.46 12.12 -23.05
CA TYR A 168 -3.40 11.44 -24.33
C TYR A 168 -4.55 11.96 -25.24
N PRO A 169 -4.30 12.48 -26.47
CA PRO A 169 -2.98 12.63 -27.13
C PRO A 169 -1.95 13.39 -26.29
N ILE A 170 -0.67 13.17 -26.56
CA ILE A 170 0.45 13.59 -25.72
C ILE A 170 0.44 15.09 -25.44
N GLN A 171 0.43 15.44 -24.17
CA GLN A 171 0.69 16.79 -23.65
C GLN A 171 1.75 16.67 -22.54
N ILE A 172 2.53 17.73 -22.34
CA ILE A 172 3.55 17.82 -21.27
C ILE A 172 3.41 19.14 -20.50
N ASP A 173 3.77 19.14 -19.22
CA ASP A 173 3.81 20.35 -18.39
C ASP A 173 5.23 20.55 -17.79
N ILE A 174 6.01 21.41 -18.43
CA ILE A 174 7.35 21.78 -17.99
C ILE A 174 7.50 23.28 -17.70
N LYS A 175 6.38 23.99 -17.56
CA LYS A 175 6.32 25.43 -17.24
C LYS A 175 7.17 26.32 -18.16
N CYS A 176 7.24 26.00 -19.44
CA CYS A 176 7.81 26.86 -20.46
C CYS A 176 6.94 26.88 -21.72
N ASN A 177 7.14 27.91 -22.55
CA ASN A 177 6.36 28.10 -23.77
C ASN A 177 6.65 26.97 -24.78
N GLU A 178 5.63 26.48 -25.44
CA GLU A 178 5.68 25.41 -26.45
C GLU A 178 6.59 25.74 -27.64
N THR A 179 6.78 27.00 -27.95
CA THR A 179 7.68 27.46 -29.02
C THR A 179 9.17 27.32 -28.67
N THR A 180 9.52 27.09 -27.40
CA THR A 180 10.93 26.99 -26.96
C THR A 180 11.59 25.70 -27.41
N SER A 181 12.90 25.77 -27.63
CA SER A 181 13.70 24.58 -27.97
C SER A 181 13.68 23.52 -26.86
N THR A 182 13.57 23.93 -25.61
CA THR A 182 13.48 23.02 -24.45
C THR A 182 12.15 22.25 -24.46
N TYR A 183 11.01 22.93 -24.68
CA TYR A 183 9.71 22.28 -24.77
C TYR A 183 9.71 21.23 -25.89
N ARG A 184 10.14 21.64 -27.09
CA ARG A 184 10.19 20.74 -28.26
C ARG A 184 11.10 19.53 -28.01
N ASN A 185 12.23 19.70 -27.34
CA ASN A 185 13.13 18.60 -27.02
C ASN A 185 12.48 17.62 -26.03
N VAL A 186 11.87 18.11 -24.95
CA VAL A 186 11.18 17.24 -23.96
C VAL A 186 10.00 16.52 -24.63
N PHE A 187 9.17 17.23 -25.39
CA PHE A 187 8.04 16.64 -26.11
C PHE A 187 8.51 15.52 -27.06
N SER A 188 9.53 15.79 -27.88
CA SER A 188 10.08 14.80 -28.81
C SER A 188 10.65 13.56 -28.09
N VAL A 189 11.28 13.74 -26.93
CA VAL A 189 11.79 12.62 -26.13
C VAL A 189 10.63 11.79 -25.56
N VAL A 190 9.59 12.44 -25.02
CA VAL A 190 8.38 11.77 -24.50
C VAL A 190 7.67 11.02 -25.61
N GLU A 191 7.42 11.66 -26.75
CA GLU A 191 6.77 11.07 -27.91
C GLU A 191 7.55 9.88 -28.46
N SER A 192 8.87 10.01 -28.65
CA SER A 192 9.75 8.93 -29.10
C SER A 192 9.73 7.75 -28.12
N SER A 193 9.72 8.01 -26.82
CA SER A 193 9.64 6.99 -25.78
C SER A 193 8.33 6.20 -25.86
N ILE A 194 7.19 6.89 -25.97
CA ILE A 194 5.85 6.30 -26.14
C ILE A 194 5.79 5.48 -27.43
N ASN A 195 6.29 6.01 -28.55
CA ASN A 195 6.31 5.30 -29.83
C ASN A 195 7.21 4.05 -29.82
N ARG A 196 8.19 3.98 -28.90
CA ARG A 196 9.01 2.79 -28.67
C ARG A 196 8.43 1.83 -27.63
N GLY A 197 7.26 2.13 -27.06
CA GLY A 197 6.54 1.25 -26.16
C GLY A 197 6.92 1.38 -24.68
N TYR A 198 7.47 2.51 -24.25
CA TYR A 198 7.79 2.80 -22.85
C TYR A 198 6.78 3.78 -22.27
N TYR A 199 6.01 3.32 -21.28
CA TYR A 199 4.91 4.06 -20.67
C TYR A 199 5.08 4.17 -19.16
N THR A 200 4.53 5.24 -18.59
CA THR A 200 4.32 5.35 -17.15
C THR A 200 2.94 4.78 -16.76
N PHE A 201 2.72 4.52 -15.46
CA PHE A 201 1.40 4.08 -15.00
C PHE A 201 0.32 5.15 -15.23
N ALA A 202 0.64 6.44 -15.07
CA ALA A 202 -0.31 7.52 -15.32
C ALA A 202 -0.66 7.64 -16.81
N GLU A 203 0.32 7.50 -17.69
CA GLU A 203 0.09 7.53 -19.14
C GLU A 203 -0.83 6.39 -19.61
N MET A 204 -0.69 5.20 -19.03
CA MET A 204 -1.60 4.09 -19.33
C MET A 204 -3.04 4.38 -18.92
N LEU A 205 -3.26 5.12 -17.83
CA LEU A 205 -4.59 5.58 -17.44
C LEU A 205 -5.14 6.62 -18.43
N PHE A 206 -4.34 7.59 -18.89
CA PHE A 206 -4.76 8.56 -19.93
C PHE A 206 -5.10 7.87 -21.25
N ILE A 207 -4.29 6.89 -21.67
CA ILE A 207 -4.54 6.07 -22.85
C ILE A 207 -5.85 5.29 -22.70
N SER A 208 -6.09 4.70 -21.52
CA SER A 208 -7.31 3.95 -21.24
C SER A 208 -8.55 4.84 -21.26
N LYS A 209 -8.48 6.04 -20.64
CA LYS A 209 -9.55 7.03 -20.72
C LYS A 209 -9.87 7.41 -22.18
N HIS A 210 -8.84 7.69 -22.96
CA HIS A 210 -8.98 8.01 -24.38
C HIS A 210 -9.61 6.85 -25.17
N ALA A 211 -9.13 5.62 -24.98
CA ALA A 211 -9.65 4.44 -25.65
C ALA A 211 -11.16 4.24 -25.41
N LEU A 212 -11.60 4.40 -24.15
CA LEU A 212 -13.02 4.32 -23.76
C LEU A 212 -13.86 5.44 -24.40
N SER A 213 -13.28 6.61 -24.66
CA SER A 213 -14.01 7.73 -25.30
C SER A 213 -14.15 7.58 -26.80
N VAL A 214 -13.19 6.91 -27.48
CA VAL A 214 -13.19 6.80 -28.96
C VAL A 214 -13.75 5.47 -29.46
N ILE A 215 -13.72 4.40 -28.64
CA ILE A 215 -14.25 3.08 -29.04
C ILE A 215 -15.58 2.83 -28.34
N SER A 216 -16.69 3.22 -28.97
CA SER A 216 -18.04 3.15 -28.42
C SER A 216 -18.50 1.75 -28.00
N SER A 217 -17.97 0.68 -28.60
CA SER A 217 -18.30 -0.72 -28.26
C SER A 217 -17.54 -1.24 -27.04
N MET A 218 -16.45 -0.61 -26.63
CA MET A 218 -15.57 -1.11 -25.57
C MET A 218 -16.26 -1.15 -24.19
N PRO A 219 -16.98 -0.11 -23.74
CA PRO A 219 -17.71 -0.16 -22.47
C PRO A 219 -18.74 -1.30 -22.42
N GLY A 220 -19.53 -1.47 -23.50
CA GLY A 220 -20.51 -2.55 -23.57
C GLY A 220 -19.89 -3.95 -23.55
N ASN A 221 -18.69 -4.12 -24.10
CA ASN A 221 -17.96 -5.39 -24.04
C ASN A 221 -17.46 -5.67 -22.63
N ILE A 222 -16.94 -4.65 -21.93
CA ILE A 222 -16.47 -4.76 -20.55
C ILE A 222 -17.64 -5.12 -19.62
N GLN A 223 -18.79 -4.42 -19.74
CA GLN A 223 -19.97 -4.72 -18.91
C GLN A 223 -20.55 -6.12 -19.17
N ARG A 224 -20.58 -6.56 -20.43
CA ARG A 224 -20.99 -7.95 -20.74
C ARG A 224 -20.06 -8.98 -20.13
N ARG A 225 -18.77 -8.67 -20.06
CA ARG A 225 -17.74 -9.52 -19.47
C ARG A 225 -17.84 -9.56 -17.95
N PHE A 226 -18.15 -8.42 -17.30
CA PHE A 226 -18.17 -8.24 -15.87
C PHE A 226 -19.51 -7.66 -15.39
N PRO A 227 -20.53 -8.53 -15.18
CA PRO A 227 -21.84 -8.10 -14.66
C PRO A 227 -21.81 -7.72 -13.18
N VAL A 228 -20.73 -8.03 -12.46
CA VAL A 228 -20.51 -7.62 -11.06
C VAL A 228 -19.14 -6.96 -10.95
N LEU A 229 -19.14 -5.75 -10.41
CA LEU A 229 -17.96 -4.97 -10.07
C LEU A 229 -17.93 -4.73 -8.57
N MET A 230 -16.84 -5.10 -7.91
CA MET A 230 -16.57 -4.78 -6.51
C MET A 230 -15.29 -3.93 -6.43
N ILE A 231 -15.32 -2.88 -5.61
CA ILE A 231 -14.19 -1.98 -5.44
C ILE A 231 -13.81 -1.97 -3.97
N ASP A 232 -12.61 -2.43 -3.63
CA ASP A 232 -12.05 -2.35 -2.28
C ASP A 232 -11.21 -1.10 -2.12
N GLU A 233 -11.15 -0.55 -0.89
CA GLU A 233 -10.51 0.74 -0.56
C GLU A 233 -10.99 1.88 -1.48
N ALA A 234 -12.29 1.92 -1.75
CA ALA A 234 -12.91 2.85 -2.71
C ALA A 234 -12.58 4.34 -2.42
N GLN A 235 -12.35 4.71 -1.15
CA GLN A 235 -11.97 6.07 -0.74
C GLN A 235 -10.59 6.50 -1.26
N ASP A 236 -9.72 5.56 -1.68
CA ASP A 236 -8.36 5.87 -2.18
C ASP A 236 -8.32 6.00 -3.71
N THR A 237 -9.43 5.75 -4.38
CA THR A 237 -9.53 5.82 -5.85
C THR A 237 -9.42 7.27 -6.33
N SER A 238 -8.44 7.57 -7.20
CA SER A 238 -8.23 8.91 -7.75
C SER A 238 -9.34 9.33 -8.72
N GLU A 239 -9.45 10.63 -8.99
CA GLU A 239 -10.45 11.17 -9.93
C GLU A 239 -10.34 10.52 -11.32
N LEU A 240 -9.14 10.42 -11.88
CA LEU A 240 -8.89 9.79 -13.16
C LEU A 240 -9.29 8.30 -13.17
N GLN A 241 -9.02 7.58 -12.08
CA GLN A 241 -9.44 6.19 -11.96
C GLN A 241 -10.97 6.05 -11.88
N TRP A 242 -11.65 6.95 -11.15
CA TRP A 242 -13.11 7.01 -11.11
C TRP A 242 -13.71 7.31 -12.48
N GLU A 243 -13.13 8.24 -13.24
CA GLU A 243 -13.55 8.53 -14.61
C GLU A 243 -13.45 7.28 -15.51
N ILE A 244 -12.33 6.55 -15.42
CA ILE A 244 -12.14 5.30 -16.19
C ILE A 244 -13.17 4.26 -15.79
N ILE A 245 -13.43 4.07 -14.50
CA ILE A 245 -14.44 3.12 -14.01
C ILE A 245 -15.83 3.50 -14.53
N LYS A 246 -16.22 4.79 -14.43
CA LYS A 246 -17.50 5.28 -14.93
C LYS A 246 -17.66 5.11 -16.46
N LEU A 247 -16.59 5.35 -17.21
CA LEU A 247 -16.58 5.14 -18.65
C LEU A 247 -16.64 3.66 -19.03
N ALA A 248 -15.96 2.79 -18.27
CA ALA A 248 -15.95 1.35 -18.51
C ALA A 248 -17.29 0.68 -18.12
N PHE A 249 -17.98 1.21 -17.10
CA PHE A 249 -19.25 0.72 -16.57
C PHE A 249 -20.34 1.81 -16.58
N PRO A 250 -20.75 2.34 -17.75
CA PRO A 250 -21.63 3.50 -17.84
C PRO A 250 -23.08 3.21 -17.42
N ASN A 251 -23.50 1.95 -17.44
CA ASN A 251 -24.89 1.58 -17.14
C ASN A 251 -24.97 0.70 -15.89
N ILE A 252 -25.31 1.32 -14.76
CA ILE A 252 -25.48 0.63 -13.46
C ILE A 252 -26.62 -0.42 -13.49
N GLN A 253 -27.60 -0.28 -14.39
CA GLN A 253 -28.68 -1.27 -14.52
C GLN A 253 -28.18 -2.63 -15.08
N ASN A 254 -27.05 -2.61 -15.80
CA ASN A 254 -26.46 -3.81 -16.39
C ASN A 254 -25.28 -4.38 -15.57
N THR A 255 -24.85 -3.69 -14.53
CA THR A 255 -23.73 -4.11 -13.68
C THR A 255 -24.05 -3.79 -12.23
N ILE A 256 -23.95 -4.79 -11.36
CA ILE A 256 -23.99 -4.59 -9.91
C ILE A 256 -22.66 -3.97 -9.50
N VAL A 257 -22.69 -2.84 -8.80
CA VAL A 257 -21.49 -2.13 -8.34
C VAL A 257 -21.54 -2.02 -6.82
N GLU A 258 -20.66 -2.74 -6.17
CA GLU A 258 -20.47 -2.69 -4.72
C GLU A 258 -19.14 -2.03 -4.39
N ARG A 259 -19.14 -1.02 -3.52
CA ARG A 259 -17.94 -0.27 -3.13
C ARG A 259 -17.72 -0.41 -1.63
N PHE A 260 -16.53 -0.87 -1.27
CA PHE A 260 -16.11 -1.10 0.12
C PHE A 260 -15.04 -0.08 0.47
N GLY A 261 -15.20 0.63 1.58
CA GLY A 261 -14.22 1.64 1.98
C GLY A 261 -14.46 2.20 3.38
N ASP A 262 -13.62 3.16 3.73
CA ASP A 262 -13.78 4.01 4.89
C ASP A 262 -13.43 5.46 4.50
N ALA A 263 -14.45 6.31 4.38
CA ALA A 263 -14.25 7.71 3.98
C ALA A 263 -13.31 8.47 4.92
N ASN A 264 -13.29 8.12 6.22
CA ASN A 264 -12.37 8.72 7.20
C ASN A 264 -10.90 8.34 6.98
N GLN A 265 -10.60 7.29 6.22
CA GLN A 265 -9.23 6.85 5.89
C GLN A 265 -8.72 7.34 4.53
N ALA A 266 -9.37 8.30 3.87
CA ALA A 266 -8.94 8.87 2.59
C ALA A 266 -7.71 9.79 2.77
N ILE A 267 -6.50 9.23 2.79
CA ILE A 267 -5.24 9.97 3.05
C ILE A 267 -4.34 10.15 1.81
N TYR A 268 -4.64 9.49 0.70
CA TYR A 268 -3.80 9.53 -0.52
C TYR A 268 -4.16 10.64 -1.50
N HIS A 269 -5.28 11.35 -1.31
CA HIS A 269 -5.66 12.46 -2.19
C HIS A 269 -4.69 13.64 -2.08
N SER A 270 -4.31 14.20 -3.25
CA SER A 270 -3.46 15.39 -3.30
C SER A 270 -4.19 16.61 -2.74
N TYR A 271 -3.42 17.57 -2.19
CA TYR A 271 -3.91 18.84 -1.65
C TYR A 271 -4.74 19.70 -2.64
N GLN A 272 -4.61 19.43 -3.94
CA GLN A 272 -5.30 20.15 -5.02
C GLN A 272 -6.64 19.54 -5.43
N ALA A 273 -6.95 18.33 -4.98
CA ALA A 273 -8.29 17.79 -5.16
C ALA A 273 -9.20 18.49 -4.14
N SER A 274 -10.14 19.31 -4.63
CA SER A 274 -11.12 19.99 -3.79
C SER A 274 -11.76 19.00 -2.82
N ALA A 275 -11.94 19.40 -1.56
CA ALA A 275 -12.50 18.56 -0.48
C ALA A 275 -13.91 18.00 -0.80
N SER A 276 -14.53 18.46 -1.88
CA SER A 276 -15.82 17.98 -2.44
C SER A 276 -15.70 16.76 -3.35
N SER A 277 -14.51 16.23 -3.61
CA SER A 277 -14.29 15.21 -4.64
C SER A 277 -13.96 13.82 -4.13
N SER A 278 -14.17 13.48 -2.86
CA SER A 278 -14.20 12.05 -2.52
C SER A 278 -15.45 11.48 -3.17
N GLN A 279 -15.26 10.79 -4.29
CA GLN A 279 -16.36 10.16 -5.03
C GLN A 279 -16.84 8.87 -4.34
N TYR A 280 -16.62 8.76 -3.04
CA TYR A 280 -17.05 7.69 -2.19
C TYR A 280 -17.50 8.27 -0.83
N PRO A 281 -18.67 7.88 -0.33
CA PRO A 281 -19.68 7.02 -0.96
C PRO A 281 -20.47 7.72 -2.07
N GLN A 282 -21.14 6.94 -2.96
CA GLN A 282 -21.92 7.47 -4.09
C GLN A 282 -23.40 7.09 -4.06
N GLY A 283 -23.78 6.06 -3.32
CA GLY A 283 -25.12 5.50 -3.30
C GLY A 283 -25.65 5.26 -1.90
N GLU A 284 -26.54 4.28 -1.76
CA GLU A 284 -26.99 3.80 -0.46
C GLU A 284 -25.82 3.26 0.33
N VAL A 285 -25.68 3.69 1.59
CA VAL A 285 -24.56 3.32 2.46
C VAL A 285 -25.02 2.35 3.53
N LEU A 286 -24.36 1.20 3.59
CA LEU A 286 -24.47 0.26 4.71
C LEU A 286 -23.23 0.41 5.59
N SER A 287 -23.42 0.59 6.90
CA SER A 287 -22.32 0.78 7.83
C SER A 287 -21.98 -0.50 8.58
N VAL A 288 -20.69 -0.77 8.76
CA VAL A 288 -20.17 -1.79 9.67
C VAL A 288 -19.35 -1.09 10.75
N ASN A 289 -19.94 -0.90 11.93
CA ASN A 289 -19.38 -0.04 12.97
C ASN A 289 -18.43 -0.76 13.92
N GLY A 290 -18.62 -2.06 14.12
CA GLY A 290 -17.95 -2.85 15.15
C GLY A 290 -16.53 -3.28 14.76
N SER A 291 -15.51 -2.63 15.31
CA SER A 291 -14.10 -3.02 15.16
C SER A 291 -13.77 -4.24 16.00
N LEU A 292 -13.18 -5.27 15.37
CA LEU A 292 -12.66 -6.46 16.03
C LEU A 292 -11.16 -6.31 16.40
N ARG A 293 -10.55 -5.18 16.04
CA ARG A 293 -9.13 -4.91 16.26
C ARG A 293 -8.84 -4.44 17.67
N PHE A 294 -9.66 -3.53 18.20
CA PHE A 294 -9.45 -2.85 19.48
C PHE A 294 -10.73 -2.76 20.30
N GLY A 295 -10.58 -2.43 21.58
CA GLY A 295 -11.67 -2.24 22.55
C GLY A 295 -12.33 -0.86 22.49
N LYS A 296 -13.29 -0.65 23.40
CA LYS A 296 -14.07 0.60 23.51
C LYS A 296 -13.19 1.82 23.78
N GLU A 297 -12.13 1.64 24.53
CA GLU A 297 -11.21 2.70 24.96
C GLU A 297 -10.55 3.35 23.73
N ILE A 298 -9.93 2.55 22.87
CA ILE A 298 -9.30 3.06 21.63
C ILE A 298 -10.36 3.64 20.68
N ALA A 299 -11.52 2.99 20.58
CA ALA A 299 -12.61 3.50 19.76
C ALA A 299 -13.06 4.91 20.22
N SER A 300 -13.25 5.11 21.52
CA SER A 300 -13.66 6.41 22.09
C SER A 300 -12.62 7.52 21.87
N LEU A 301 -11.33 7.17 21.88
CA LEU A 301 -10.23 8.12 21.62
C LEU A 301 -10.05 8.45 20.13
N ALA A 302 -10.39 7.53 19.24
CA ALA A 302 -10.22 7.71 17.80
C ALA A 302 -11.47 8.26 17.08
N ASP A 303 -12.67 7.92 17.54
CA ASP A 303 -13.91 8.34 16.87
C ASP A 303 -14.11 9.86 16.76
N PRO A 304 -13.69 10.69 17.73
CA PRO A 304 -13.75 12.15 17.57
C PRO A 304 -12.98 12.69 16.35
N LEU A 305 -11.95 12.00 15.86
CA LEU A 305 -11.19 12.38 14.68
C LEU A 305 -11.90 12.04 13.37
N SER A 306 -13.02 11.28 13.42
CA SER A 306 -13.81 10.97 12.23
C SER A 306 -14.46 12.24 11.67
N THR A 307 -14.33 12.45 10.36
CA THR A 307 -14.80 13.67 9.68
C THR A 307 -16.09 13.47 8.91
N ASP A 308 -16.29 12.28 8.37
CA ASP A 308 -17.39 11.97 7.47
C ASP A 308 -18.43 11.05 8.15
N PHE A 309 -18.00 9.97 8.78
CA PHE A 309 -18.84 9.00 9.45
C PHE A 309 -18.35 8.78 10.88
N PRO A 310 -19.04 9.29 11.90
CA PRO A 310 -18.77 8.97 13.31
C PRO A 310 -19.52 7.70 13.74
N GLY A 311 -19.19 7.20 14.93
CA GLY A 311 -19.93 6.09 15.55
C GLY A 311 -19.20 4.75 15.47
N MET A 312 -17.87 4.78 15.45
CA MET A 312 -17.03 3.59 15.53
C MET A 312 -17.14 2.92 16.90
N GLU A 313 -17.36 1.62 16.92
CA GLU A 313 -17.44 0.80 18.13
C GLU A 313 -16.26 -0.15 18.25
N GLY A 314 -15.66 -0.22 19.43
CA GLY A 314 -14.66 -1.24 19.75
C GLY A 314 -15.32 -2.49 20.32
N LYS A 315 -15.22 -3.62 19.62
CA LYS A 315 -15.81 -4.92 20.04
C LYS A 315 -14.79 -5.93 20.55
N SER A 316 -13.49 -5.64 20.42
CA SER A 316 -12.45 -6.54 20.93
C SER A 316 -12.41 -6.50 22.46
N THR A 317 -12.44 -7.67 23.08
CA THR A 317 -12.28 -7.82 24.55
C THR A 317 -10.86 -8.17 24.96
N GLN A 318 -9.98 -8.42 24.00
CA GLN A 318 -8.66 -9.02 24.22
C GLN A 318 -7.72 -8.16 25.08
N PHE A 319 -7.82 -6.83 24.99
CA PHE A 319 -7.01 -5.87 25.75
C PHE A 319 -7.88 -4.82 26.43
N SER A 320 -9.17 -5.09 26.64
CA SER A 320 -10.16 -4.13 27.16
C SER A 320 -9.93 -3.72 28.62
N SER A 321 -9.10 -4.42 29.38
CA SER A 321 -8.71 -4.01 30.73
C SER A 321 -7.54 -3.03 30.78
N ASN A 322 -6.88 -2.76 29.65
CA ASN A 322 -5.71 -1.92 29.58
C ASN A 322 -6.09 -0.47 29.25
N SER A 323 -6.34 0.33 30.29
CA SER A 323 -6.64 1.77 30.18
C SER A 323 -5.41 2.68 30.21
N ASN A 324 -4.24 2.19 29.72
CA ASN A 324 -2.97 2.93 29.82
C ASN A 324 -2.68 3.81 28.60
N HIS A 325 -3.71 4.21 27.82
CA HIS A 325 -3.52 5.13 26.70
C HIS A 325 -3.00 6.48 27.19
N THR A 326 -1.83 6.88 26.70
CA THR A 326 -1.06 7.94 27.35
C THR A 326 -0.65 9.04 26.37
N ILE A 327 -0.85 10.30 26.80
CA ILE A 327 -0.20 11.47 26.21
C ILE A 327 1.14 11.69 26.92
N ILE A 328 2.21 11.62 26.16
CA ILE A 328 3.59 11.85 26.62
C ILE A 328 3.96 13.29 26.30
N LEU A 329 4.10 14.11 27.34
CA LEU A 329 4.52 15.53 27.21
C LEU A 329 6.02 15.60 27.40
N PHE A 330 6.74 16.25 26.49
CA PHE A 330 8.19 16.32 26.53
C PHE A 330 8.71 17.73 26.23
N GLU A 331 9.85 18.10 26.86
CA GLU A 331 10.63 19.28 26.52
C GLU A 331 11.54 19.03 25.31
N LYS A 332 12.00 20.12 24.66
CA LYS A 332 12.84 20.05 23.44
C LYS A 332 14.03 19.09 23.58
N SER A 333 14.75 19.16 24.69
CA SER A 333 15.95 18.36 24.98
C SER A 333 15.66 16.88 25.22
N LYS A 334 14.39 16.54 25.46
CA LYS A 334 13.93 15.21 25.88
C LYS A 334 13.19 14.43 24.77
N ALA A 335 13.19 14.94 23.55
CA ALA A 335 12.45 14.31 22.44
C ALA A 335 12.85 12.84 22.17
N SER A 336 14.11 12.47 22.34
CA SER A 336 14.57 11.07 22.18
C SER A 336 14.15 10.15 23.32
N GLU A 337 13.87 10.71 24.52
CA GLU A 337 13.44 9.94 25.69
C GLU A 337 11.99 9.44 25.57
N VAL A 338 11.22 9.99 24.64
CA VAL A 338 9.84 9.55 24.34
C VAL A 338 9.78 8.06 24.04
N PHE A 339 10.78 7.51 23.35
CA PHE A 339 10.83 6.07 23.07
C PHE A 339 11.05 5.22 24.33
N SER A 340 11.83 5.73 25.28
CA SER A 340 12.07 5.03 26.56
C SER A 340 10.80 4.99 27.40
N VAL A 341 10.07 6.10 27.50
CA VAL A 341 8.78 6.15 28.20
C VAL A 341 7.75 5.24 27.53
N PHE A 342 7.66 5.29 26.20
CA PHE A 342 6.75 4.41 25.46
C PHE A 342 7.14 2.93 25.62
N GLY A 343 8.43 2.61 25.55
CA GLY A 343 8.92 1.25 25.75
C GLY A 343 8.56 0.69 27.13
N GLU A 344 8.69 1.50 28.20
CA GLU A 344 8.28 1.09 29.54
C GLU A 344 6.77 0.86 29.64
N LEU A 345 5.95 1.78 29.09
CA LEU A 345 4.49 1.61 29.03
C LEU A 345 4.07 0.34 28.29
N VAL A 346 4.80 -0.04 27.22
CA VAL A 346 4.57 -1.30 26.51
C VAL A 346 4.88 -2.49 27.41
N LEU A 347 6.04 -2.47 28.11
CA LEU A 347 6.46 -3.56 29.00
C LEU A 347 5.55 -3.68 30.24
N GLU A 348 4.98 -2.57 30.72
CA GLU A 348 3.98 -2.56 31.81
C GLU A 348 2.61 -3.10 31.32
N THR A 349 2.26 -2.82 30.07
CA THR A 349 0.94 -3.17 29.52
C THR A 349 0.86 -4.62 29.07
N PHE A 350 1.94 -5.16 28.50
CA PHE A 350 1.96 -6.51 27.91
C PHE A 350 2.92 -7.45 28.63
N SER A 351 2.46 -8.66 28.88
CA SER A 351 3.28 -9.78 29.35
C SER A 351 4.23 -10.28 28.25
N ASP A 352 5.29 -11.02 28.62
CA ASP A 352 6.20 -11.62 27.64
C ASP A 352 5.49 -12.59 26.70
N THR A 353 4.53 -13.33 27.23
CA THR A 353 3.71 -14.24 26.42
C THR A 353 2.91 -13.48 25.35
N GLU A 354 2.34 -12.32 25.69
CA GLU A 354 1.61 -11.49 24.75
C GLU A 354 2.56 -10.86 23.71
N LEU A 355 3.73 -10.34 24.12
CA LEU A 355 4.72 -9.80 23.19
C LEU A 355 5.19 -10.84 22.17
N VAL A 356 5.33 -12.10 22.58
CA VAL A 356 5.71 -13.21 21.70
C VAL A 356 4.54 -13.61 20.79
N ASN A 357 3.35 -13.84 21.35
CA ASN A 357 2.18 -14.29 20.60
C ASN A 357 1.71 -13.27 19.55
N TYR A 358 1.89 -11.98 19.85
CA TYR A 358 1.47 -10.87 18.97
C TYR A 358 2.67 -10.18 18.28
N SER A 359 3.83 -10.81 18.25
CA SER A 359 5.06 -10.29 17.61
C SER A 359 4.87 -9.92 16.13
N SER A 360 3.96 -10.59 15.43
CA SER A 360 3.62 -10.30 14.03
C SER A 360 3.00 -8.91 13.83
N PHE A 361 2.36 -8.33 14.86
CA PHE A 361 1.79 -6.99 14.80
C PHE A 361 2.81 -5.90 15.12
N GLY A 362 3.83 -6.21 15.93
CA GLY A 362 4.89 -5.28 16.30
C GLY A 362 4.46 -4.10 17.17
N VAL A 363 5.47 -3.38 17.66
CA VAL A 363 5.33 -2.11 18.41
C VAL A 363 5.85 -0.99 17.51
N HIS A 364 5.04 0.03 17.24
CA HIS A 364 5.34 1.03 16.22
C HIS A 364 5.32 2.45 16.78
N ALA A 365 6.25 3.28 16.28
CA ALA A 365 6.22 4.73 16.45
C ALA A 365 6.06 5.40 15.07
N ILE A 366 4.99 6.19 14.90
CA ILE A 366 4.60 6.70 13.60
C ILE A 366 4.35 8.21 13.62
N GLY A 367 4.68 8.89 12.52
CA GLY A 367 4.44 10.33 12.37
C GLY A 367 3.97 10.71 10.97
N MET A 368 3.33 11.88 10.85
CA MET A 368 2.83 12.35 9.56
C MET A 368 3.96 12.81 8.63
N VAL A 369 5.03 13.39 9.17
CA VAL A 369 6.20 13.86 8.42
C VAL A 369 7.43 13.05 8.80
N HIS A 370 8.04 12.42 7.83
CA HIS A 370 9.20 11.54 8.05
C HIS A 370 10.52 12.11 7.48
N ASN A 371 10.47 13.17 6.64
CA ASN A 371 11.65 13.78 6.01
C ASN A 371 11.71 15.29 6.34
N LYS A 372 12.87 15.76 6.79
CA LYS A 372 13.15 17.19 7.11
C LYS A 372 12.92 18.13 5.94
N ASP A 373 13.33 17.73 4.73
CA ASP A 373 13.29 18.58 3.53
C ASP A 373 11.89 19.06 3.14
N LYS A 374 10.85 18.45 3.72
CA LYS A 374 9.45 18.76 3.43
C LYS A 374 8.76 19.66 4.45
N THR A 375 9.47 20.05 5.51
CA THR A 375 8.85 20.82 6.61
C THR A 375 8.78 22.32 6.33
N GLY A 376 9.70 22.86 5.55
CA GLY A 376 9.84 24.32 5.31
C GLY A 376 10.31 25.12 6.55
N VAL A 377 10.80 24.43 7.59
CA VAL A 377 11.28 25.05 8.84
C VAL A 377 12.81 25.02 8.87
N SER A 378 13.44 26.20 8.90
CA SER A 378 14.90 26.34 8.87
C SER A 378 15.57 26.11 10.25
N ASP A 379 14.89 26.48 11.34
CA ASP A 379 15.39 26.29 12.71
C ASP A 379 14.26 25.84 13.65
N PRO A 380 14.03 24.54 13.77
CA PRO A 380 12.93 24.02 14.58
C PRO A 380 13.27 24.04 16.07
N SER A 381 12.41 24.66 16.87
CA SER A 381 12.49 24.60 18.33
C SER A 381 12.15 23.22 18.92
N TYR A 382 11.43 22.39 18.18
CA TYR A 382 11.00 21.02 18.53
C TYR A 382 11.07 20.11 17.32
N PRO A 383 11.06 18.79 17.50
CA PRO A 383 11.06 17.85 16.38
C PRO A 383 9.99 18.17 15.35
N VAL A 384 10.36 18.22 14.07
CA VAL A 384 9.45 18.52 12.95
C VAL A 384 9.19 17.28 12.09
N SER A 385 10.05 16.27 12.20
CA SER A 385 9.98 15.01 11.45
C SER A 385 10.46 13.83 12.29
N LEU A 386 10.27 12.60 11.81
CA LEU A 386 10.80 11.41 12.48
C LEU A 386 12.32 11.42 12.63
N CYS A 387 13.04 12.03 11.66
CA CYS A 387 14.49 12.18 11.75
C CYS A 387 14.95 12.99 12.98
N ASP A 388 14.10 13.85 13.53
CA ASP A 388 14.45 14.68 14.69
C ASP A 388 14.23 13.94 16.02
N TYR A 389 13.31 12.97 16.03
CA TYR A 389 13.13 12.06 17.18
C TYR A 389 14.19 10.97 17.22
N TYR A 390 14.60 10.48 16.04
CA TYR A 390 15.58 9.42 15.90
C TYR A 390 16.54 9.71 14.74
N ASN A 391 17.76 10.15 15.06
CA ASN A 391 18.74 10.62 14.06
C ASN A 391 19.16 9.53 13.06
N SER A 392 19.08 8.25 13.43
CA SER A 392 19.40 7.13 12.55
C SER A 392 18.22 6.72 11.64
N TYR A 393 17.07 7.40 11.70
CA TYR A 393 15.93 7.11 10.86
C TYR A 393 16.22 7.37 9.39
N MET A 394 16.00 6.38 8.55
CA MET A 394 16.19 6.48 7.10
C MET A 394 14.86 6.33 6.36
N PRO A 395 14.28 7.41 5.80
CA PRO A 395 13.02 7.35 5.05
C PRO A 395 13.03 6.37 3.87
N SER A 396 14.19 6.15 3.23
CA SER A 396 14.36 5.21 2.12
C SER A 396 14.21 3.74 2.52
N LEU A 397 14.50 3.39 3.77
CA LEU A 397 14.36 2.02 4.27
C LEU A 397 12.91 1.68 4.64
N ALA A 398 12.08 2.66 4.99
CA ALA A 398 10.67 2.46 5.23
C ALA A 398 9.92 1.91 3.98
N LYS A 399 10.48 2.11 2.78
CA LYS A 399 9.98 1.55 1.51
C LYS A 399 10.49 0.14 1.20
N LYS A 400 11.42 -0.41 1.99
CA LYS A 400 12.12 -1.68 1.71
C LYS A 400 11.69 -2.84 2.61
N SER A 401 10.53 -2.81 3.24
CA SER A 401 10.00 -3.99 3.91
C SER A 401 9.65 -5.05 2.86
N GLY A 402 10.47 -6.08 2.75
CA GLY A 402 10.12 -7.26 1.98
C GLY A 402 11.17 -7.84 1.01
N ASN A 403 12.38 -7.29 0.90
CA ASN A 403 13.40 -7.99 0.11
C ASN A 403 13.99 -9.14 0.95
N PRO A 404 13.94 -10.39 0.42
CA PRO A 404 14.49 -11.55 1.09
C PRO A 404 15.99 -11.41 1.38
N SER A 405 16.46 -12.02 2.47
CA SER A 405 17.89 -12.04 2.86
C SER A 405 18.67 -13.18 2.21
N PHE A 406 17.97 -14.17 1.63
CA PHE A 406 18.57 -15.29 0.93
C PHE A 406 18.09 -15.36 -0.51
N VAL A 407 18.96 -15.81 -1.41
CA VAL A 407 18.65 -15.93 -2.84
C VAL A 407 17.50 -16.90 -3.09
N ILE A 408 17.44 -18.01 -2.34
CA ILE A 408 16.39 -19.01 -2.44
C ILE A 408 14.98 -18.42 -2.22
N ASP A 409 14.84 -17.41 -1.36
CA ASP A 409 13.52 -16.84 -1.06
C ASP A 409 12.97 -16.01 -2.22
N TYR A 410 13.83 -15.47 -3.08
CA TYR A 410 13.42 -14.88 -4.36
C TYR A 410 12.84 -15.94 -5.31
N PHE A 411 13.42 -17.15 -5.32
CA PHE A 411 12.93 -18.26 -6.11
C PHE A 411 11.63 -18.87 -5.56
N ARG A 412 11.45 -18.88 -4.24
CA ARG A 412 10.16 -19.22 -3.61
C ARG A 412 9.07 -18.23 -3.98
N LYS A 413 9.38 -16.93 -3.97
CA LYS A 413 8.44 -15.90 -4.45
C LYS A 413 8.14 -16.04 -5.95
N LYS A 414 9.11 -16.46 -6.77
CA LYS A 414 8.86 -16.83 -8.18
C LYS A 414 7.81 -17.94 -8.30
N GLN A 415 7.88 -18.99 -7.46
CA GLN A 415 6.91 -20.09 -7.50
C GLN A 415 5.49 -19.67 -7.12
N SER A 416 5.35 -18.66 -6.25
CA SER A 416 4.07 -18.06 -5.85
C SER A 416 3.61 -16.91 -6.77
N SER A 417 4.37 -16.59 -7.82
CA SER A 417 4.05 -15.49 -8.73
C SER A 417 2.86 -15.81 -9.62
N GLN A 418 2.05 -14.81 -9.88
CA GLN A 418 0.78 -14.92 -10.59
C GLN A 418 0.89 -14.67 -12.10
N SER A 419 2.01 -14.08 -12.51
CA SER A 419 2.30 -13.81 -13.90
C SER A 419 3.75 -14.15 -14.23
N LEU A 420 4.00 -14.48 -15.51
CA LEU A 420 5.36 -14.69 -15.99
C LEU A 420 6.23 -13.45 -15.79
N SER A 421 5.68 -12.26 -15.95
CA SER A 421 6.40 -10.99 -15.74
C SER A 421 6.84 -10.83 -14.29
N GLU A 422 6.00 -11.17 -13.34
CA GLU A 422 6.33 -11.14 -11.91
C GLU A 422 7.39 -12.18 -11.56
N ALA A 423 7.27 -13.40 -12.08
CA ALA A 423 8.25 -14.45 -11.89
C ALA A 423 9.64 -14.04 -12.43
N ILE A 424 9.69 -13.44 -13.61
CA ILE A 424 10.92 -12.89 -14.22
C ILE A 424 11.54 -11.84 -13.30
N GLU A 425 10.73 -10.93 -12.77
CA GLU A 425 11.22 -9.86 -11.90
C GLU A 425 11.77 -10.39 -10.57
N TRP A 426 11.14 -11.41 -9.97
CA TRP A 426 11.67 -12.05 -8.77
C TRP A 426 13.01 -12.74 -9.00
N ILE A 427 13.19 -13.45 -10.13
CA ILE A 427 14.47 -14.05 -10.48
C ILE A 427 15.53 -12.96 -10.71
N ALA A 428 15.18 -11.89 -11.44
CA ALA A 428 16.10 -10.79 -11.70
C ALA A 428 16.57 -10.11 -10.40
N LYS A 429 15.65 -9.91 -9.44
CA LYS A 429 15.99 -9.44 -8.08
C LYS A 429 16.94 -10.39 -7.37
N GLY A 430 16.69 -11.69 -7.45
CA GLY A 430 17.56 -12.73 -6.88
C GLY A 430 18.96 -12.72 -7.48
N ILE A 431 19.08 -12.62 -8.81
CA ILE A 431 20.36 -12.49 -9.52
C ILE A 431 21.12 -11.26 -9.06
N ARG A 432 20.48 -10.10 -9.08
CA ARG A 432 21.11 -8.86 -8.64
C ARG A 432 21.52 -8.91 -7.16
N PHE A 433 20.66 -9.44 -6.29
CA PHE A 433 20.99 -9.64 -4.89
C PHE A 433 22.21 -10.55 -4.73
N TYR A 434 22.28 -11.66 -5.47
CA TYR A 434 23.42 -12.56 -5.46
C TYR A 434 24.72 -11.86 -5.93
N ILE A 435 24.71 -11.17 -7.08
CA ILE A 435 25.86 -10.45 -7.60
C ILE A 435 26.37 -9.41 -6.60
N ASN A 436 25.49 -8.57 -6.08
CA ASN A 436 25.85 -7.51 -5.13
C ASN A 436 26.41 -8.01 -3.79
N ASN A 437 26.10 -9.26 -3.41
CA ASN A 437 26.65 -9.90 -2.20
C ASN A 437 27.86 -10.79 -2.48
N SER A 438 28.19 -11.06 -3.74
CA SER A 438 29.24 -12.01 -4.13
C SER A 438 30.48 -11.35 -4.70
N THR A 439 30.39 -10.08 -5.13
CA THR A 439 31.48 -9.36 -5.81
C THR A 439 31.64 -7.95 -5.28
N LEU A 440 32.81 -7.35 -5.58
CA LEU A 440 33.05 -5.92 -5.37
C LEU A 440 32.33 -5.04 -6.41
N ILE A 441 31.82 -5.65 -7.49
CA ILE A 441 31.05 -4.98 -8.53
C ILE A 441 29.63 -4.83 -8.02
N ARG A 442 29.14 -3.60 -7.95
CA ARG A 442 27.75 -3.31 -7.59
C ARG A 442 26.97 -2.92 -8.83
N ILE A 443 26.02 -3.75 -9.21
CA ILE A 443 25.02 -3.38 -10.20
C ILE A 443 24.09 -2.35 -9.54
N SER A 444 24.04 -1.15 -10.12
CA SER A 444 23.26 -0.04 -9.56
C SER A 444 21.77 -0.41 -9.49
N TYR A 445 21.14 0.00 -8.39
CA TYR A 445 19.74 -0.27 -8.13
C TYR A 445 18.85 0.58 -9.02
N LYS A 446 18.03 -0.04 -9.88
CA LYS A 446 16.86 0.56 -10.53
C LYS A 446 15.63 -0.27 -10.18
N LYS A 447 14.46 0.34 -10.22
CA LYS A 447 13.21 -0.24 -9.69
C LYS A 447 12.72 -1.48 -10.44
N ASN A 448 13.18 -1.68 -11.68
CA ASN A 448 12.92 -2.88 -12.48
C ASN A 448 14.23 -3.64 -12.68
N ASP A 449 14.42 -4.72 -11.94
CA ASP A 449 15.66 -5.48 -11.92
C ASP A 449 15.90 -6.23 -13.22
N TRP A 450 14.86 -6.77 -13.86
CA TRP A 450 14.97 -7.42 -15.16
C TRP A 450 15.59 -6.52 -16.23
N TYR A 451 15.05 -5.31 -16.39
CA TYR A 451 15.57 -4.37 -17.39
C TYR A 451 16.93 -3.81 -16.99
N SER A 452 17.21 -3.67 -15.70
CA SER A 452 18.54 -3.27 -15.22
C SER A 452 19.59 -4.28 -15.61
N LEU A 453 19.33 -5.56 -15.38
CA LEU A 453 20.25 -6.65 -15.79
C LEU A 453 20.37 -6.76 -17.32
N LEU A 454 19.24 -6.67 -18.03
CA LEU A 454 19.25 -6.77 -19.50
C LEU A 454 20.04 -5.63 -20.17
N ASN A 455 20.04 -4.43 -19.57
CA ASN A 455 20.80 -3.29 -20.09
C ASN A 455 22.32 -3.42 -19.90
N GLU A 456 22.78 -4.28 -19.00
CA GLU A 456 24.22 -4.62 -18.86
C GLU A 456 24.69 -5.60 -19.94
N ILE A 457 23.76 -6.21 -20.70
CA ILE A 457 24.08 -7.20 -21.73
C ILE A 457 24.16 -6.52 -23.10
N ASP A 458 25.22 -6.85 -23.87
CA ASP A 458 25.38 -6.38 -25.23
C ASP A 458 24.08 -6.63 -26.04
N PRO A 459 23.59 -5.65 -26.79
CA PRO A 459 22.37 -5.78 -27.61
C PRO A 459 22.36 -7.00 -28.53
N GLU A 460 23.49 -7.37 -29.09
CA GLU A 460 23.64 -8.54 -29.97
C GLU A 460 23.46 -9.87 -29.20
N GLN A 461 23.78 -9.88 -27.92
CA GLN A 461 23.70 -11.06 -27.06
C GLN A 461 22.41 -11.16 -26.26
N GLN A 462 21.56 -10.13 -26.25
CA GLN A 462 20.34 -10.11 -25.44
C GLN A 462 19.37 -11.25 -25.75
N LEU A 463 19.32 -11.73 -27.00
CA LEU A 463 18.46 -12.87 -27.35
C LEU A 463 18.96 -14.18 -26.70
N ALA A 464 20.28 -14.40 -26.72
CA ALA A 464 20.89 -15.57 -26.08
C ALA A 464 20.73 -15.51 -24.55
N TYR A 465 20.95 -14.33 -23.95
CA TYR A 465 20.70 -14.07 -22.53
C TYR A 465 19.24 -14.41 -22.13
N ARG A 466 18.26 -13.92 -22.90
CA ARG A 466 16.83 -14.21 -22.63
C ARG A 466 16.50 -15.70 -22.69
N LYS A 467 17.09 -16.44 -23.65
CA LYS A 467 16.89 -17.90 -23.76
C LYS A 467 17.47 -18.65 -22.56
N GLU A 468 18.64 -18.27 -22.09
CA GLU A 468 19.26 -18.89 -20.91
C GLU A 468 18.55 -18.47 -19.61
N PHE A 469 18.16 -17.20 -19.49
CA PHE A 469 17.37 -16.73 -18.35
C PHE A 469 16.05 -17.49 -18.21
N GLN A 470 15.42 -17.86 -19.35
CA GLN A 470 14.19 -18.66 -19.32
C GLN A 470 14.37 -20.01 -18.61
N ARG A 471 15.56 -20.61 -18.61
CA ARG A 471 15.84 -21.84 -17.87
C ARG A 471 15.74 -21.65 -16.37
N LEU A 472 16.10 -20.46 -15.86
CA LEU A 472 16.00 -20.13 -14.44
C LEU A 472 14.55 -20.11 -13.93
N LEU A 473 13.58 -19.95 -14.83
CA LEU A 473 12.15 -20.03 -14.49
C LEU A 473 11.73 -21.47 -14.10
N SER A 474 12.41 -22.50 -14.60
CA SER A 474 12.13 -23.90 -14.30
C SER A 474 12.88 -24.44 -13.07
N LEU A 475 13.79 -23.65 -12.47
CA LEU A 475 14.56 -24.11 -11.32
C LEU A 475 13.66 -24.34 -10.09
N ASN A 476 13.88 -25.45 -9.39
CA ASN A 476 13.15 -25.84 -8.20
C ASN A 476 13.89 -25.46 -6.92
N CYS A 477 13.14 -25.21 -5.85
CA CYS A 477 13.69 -24.82 -4.55
C CYS A 477 12.86 -25.40 -3.37
N ASN A 478 12.24 -26.57 -3.55
CA ASN A 478 11.37 -27.17 -2.54
C ASN A 478 12.14 -27.99 -1.51
N THR A 479 13.30 -28.54 -1.89
CA THR A 479 14.20 -29.31 -1.01
C THR A 479 15.62 -28.77 -1.08
N GLU A 480 16.45 -29.09 -0.08
CA GLU A 480 17.85 -28.68 -0.03
C GLU A 480 18.64 -29.19 -1.25
N ALA A 481 18.43 -30.45 -1.63
CA ALA A 481 19.08 -31.05 -2.79
C ALA A 481 18.69 -30.37 -4.12
N GLU A 482 17.41 -30.06 -4.31
CA GLU A 482 16.93 -29.30 -5.47
C GLU A 482 17.54 -27.90 -5.52
N TRP A 483 17.60 -27.23 -4.35
CA TRP A 483 18.19 -25.90 -4.29
C TRP A 483 19.71 -25.92 -4.57
N GLU A 484 20.44 -26.90 -4.05
CA GLU A 484 21.88 -27.02 -4.34
C GLU A 484 22.16 -27.15 -5.84
N GLN A 485 21.33 -27.91 -6.56
CA GLN A 485 21.44 -28.02 -8.01
C GLN A 485 21.07 -26.70 -8.70
N SER A 486 19.95 -26.10 -8.31
CA SER A 486 19.47 -24.81 -8.84
C SER A 486 20.45 -23.67 -8.58
N ALA A 487 21.07 -23.65 -7.40
CA ALA A 487 22.11 -22.67 -7.06
C ALA A 487 23.35 -22.79 -7.94
N LYS A 488 23.79 -24.00 -8.29
CA LYS A 488 24.91 -24.20 -9.23
C LYS A 488 24.59 -23.65 -10.62
N GLU A 489 23.38 -23.89 -11.12
CA GLU A 489 22.94 -23.35 -12.42
C GLU A 489 22.85 -21.83 -12.40
N LEU A 490 22.31 -21.25 -11.32
CA LEU A 490 22.27 -19.80 -11.14
C LEU A 490 23.67 -19.17 -11.09
N MET A 491 24.59 -19.79 -10.35
CA MET A 491 25.99 -19.32 -10.26
C MET A 491 26.64 -19.34 -11.64
N SER A 492 26.53 -20.47 -12.38
CA SER A 492 27.08 -20.60 -13.73
C SER A 492 26.49 -19.56 -14.71
N PHE A 493 25.19 -19.29 -14.60
CA PHE A 493 24.53 -18.22 -15.36
C PHE A 493 25.12 -16.85 -15.04
N CYS A 494 25.30 -16.53 -13.76
CA CYS A 494 25.85 -15.23 -13.34
C CYS A 494 27.32 -15.06 -13.73
N GLU A 495 28.14 -16.12 -13.63
CA GLU A 495 29.53 -16.10 -14.07
C GLU A 495 29.65 -15.85 -15.59
N LYS A 496 28.81 -16.50 -16.38
CA LYS A 496 28.80 -16.36 -17.84
C LYS A 496 28.42 -14.96 -18.30
N TRP A 497 27.38 -14.39 -17.72
CA TRP A 497 26.76 -13.16 -18.23
C TRP A 497 27.28 -11.86 -17.59
N PHE A 498 27.91 -11.95 -16.43
CA PHE A 498 28.40 -10.79 -15.69
C PHE A 498 29.93 -10.81 -15.46
N ASP A 499 30.63 -11.69 -16.17
CA ASP A 499 32.13 -11.83 -16.20
C ASP A 499 32.77 -11.75 -14.79
N ALA A 500 32.12 -12.35 -13.79
CA ALA A 500 32.52 -12.28 -12.41
C ALA A 500 32.83 -13.67 -11.85
N LYS A 501 34.09 -13.89 -11.40
CA LYS A 501 34.40 -15.03 -10.53
C LYS A 501 33.75 -14.84 -9.18
N LEU A 502 32.54 -15.37 -9.03
CA LEU A 502 31.71 -15.18 -7.88
C LEU A 502 32.10 -16.13 -6.75
N GLN A 503 32.40 -15.60 -5.57
CA GLN A 503 32.51 -16.43 -4.37
C GLN A 503 31.12 -16.89 -3.96
N LYS A 504 31.00 -18.12 -3.41
CA LYS A 504 29.73 -18.65 -2.87
C LYS A 504 29.37 -17.93 -1.56
N PRO A 505 28.51 -16.89 -1.57
CA PRO A 505 28.16 -16.18 -0.35
C PRO A 505 27.18 -16.99 0.50
N ARG A 506 27.12 -16.71 1.81
CA ARG A 506 26.14 -17.33 2.72
C ARG A 506 24.70 -17.16 2.22
N SER A 507 24.41 -16.05 1.54
CA SER A 507 23.08 -15.74 1.01
C SER A 507 22.54 -16.71 -0.06
N ILE A 508 23.40 -17.58 -0.64
CA ILE A 508 22.96 -18.61 -1.62
C ILE A 508 22.76 -19.99 -0.99
N MET A 509 23.07 -20.17 0.30
CA MET A 509 22.88 -21.43 0.98
C MET A 509 21.38 -21.73 1.15
N TRP A 510 21.09 -23.00 1.38
CA TRP A 510 19.74 -23.44 1.75
C TRP A 510 19.30 -22.81 3.06
N THR A 511 18.03 -22.46 3.14
CA THR A 511 17.33 -22.11 4.38
C THR A 511 15.93 -22.73 4.33
N ASP A 512 15.40 -23.16 5.45
CA ASP A 512 14.07 -23.77 5.58
C ASP A 512 12.91 -22.74 5.50
N GLY A 513 13.22 -21.48 5.15
CA GLY A 513 12.23 -20.41 5.02
C GLY A 513 11.74 -19.83 6.34
N LYS A 514 12.27 -20.29 7.47
CA LYS A 514 12.11 -19.59 8.74
C LYS A 514 13.02 -18.36 8.71
N PRO A 515 12.52 -17.14 8.97
CA PRO A 515 13.38 -15.98 9.04
C PRO A 515 14.41 -16.22 10.15
N GLU A 516 15.69 -16.42 9.77
CA GLU A 516 16.76 -16.25 10.73
C GLU A 516 16.64 -14.82 11.25
N ARG A 517 16.34 -14.68 12.53
CA ARG A 517 16.49 -13.42 13.24
C ARG A 517 17.98 -13.08 13.28
N GLU A 518 18.54 -12.62 12.18
CA GLU A 518 19.77 -11.85 12.27
C GLU A 518 19.43 -10.53 12.96
N ASP A 519 20.05 -10.31 14.12
CA ASP A 519 20.04 -9.09 14.93
C ASP A 519 20.66 -7.86 14.23
N LYS A 520 20.49 -7.70 12.93
CA LYS A 520 20.66 -6.41 12.27
C LYS A 520 19.34 -5.65 12.38
N LEU A 521 19.20 -4.97 13.52
CA LEU A 521 18.23 -3.89 13.69
C LEU A 521 18.22 -3.07 12.39
N SER A 522 17.08 -3.01 11.70
CA SER A 522 16.93 -2.04 10.62
C SER A 522 17.23 -0.68 11.24
N SER A 523 17.84 0.24 10.49
CA SER A 523 18.13 1.59 11.02
C SER A 523 16.89 2.35 11.49
N ASN A 524 15.69 1.84 11.20
CA ASN A 524 14.39 2.37 11.61
C ASN A 524 13.79 1.64 12.81
N THR A 525 14.60 0.98 13.63
CA THR A 525 14.17 0.29 14.86
C THR A 525 14.92 0.85 16.06
N VAL A 526 14.17 1.21 17.09
CA VAL A 526 14.71 1.58 18.40
C VAL A 526 14.51 0.41 19.35
N ARG A 527 15.60 -0.14 19.88
CA ARG A 527 15.53 -1.15 20.92
C ARG A 527 15.51 -0.48 22.29
N TYR A 528 14.49 -0.77 23.07
CA TYR A 528 14.37 -0.35 24.45
C TYR A 528 14.61 -1.53 25.39
N ILE A 529 15.38 -1.30 26.45
CA ILE A 529 15.64 -2.26 27.54
C ILE A 529 15.01 -1.67 28.81
N GLY A 530 13.95 -2.30 29.30
CA GLY A 530 13.24 -1.87 30.48
C GLY A 530 14.02 -2.13 31.78
N LYS A 531 13.57 -1.53 32.89
CA LYS A 531 14.17 -1.67 34.23
C LYS A 531 14.22 -3.13 34.71
N SER A 532 13.31 -3.97 34.21
CA SER A 532 13.25 -5.41 34.50
C SER A 532 14.21 -6.25 33.65
N GLY A 533 14.99 -5.66 32.75
CA GLY A 533 15.82 -6.36 31.77
C GLY A 533 15.05 -6.88 30.55
N ARG A 534 13.72 -6.73 30.51
CA ARG A 534 12.88 -7.06 29.35
C ARG A 534 13.17 -6.10 28.20
N THR A 535 13.01 -6.56 26.98
CA THR A 535 13.30 -5.76 25.78
C THR A 535 12.11 -5.65 24.85
N VAL A 536 11.99 -4.50 24.17
CA VAL A 536 11.03 -4.28 23.11
C VAL A 536 11.67 -3.52 21.95
N ASP A 537 11.40 -3.96 20.73
CA ASP A 537 11.82 -3.30 19.49
C ASP A 537 10.69 -2.43 18.98
N ILE A 538 10.94 -1.11 18.85
CA ILE A 538 10.00 -0.11 18.39
C ILE A 538 10.34 0.22 16.93
N LEU A 539 9.43 -0.09 16.02
CA LEU A 539 9.57 0.13 14.58
C LEU A 539 9.09 1.54 14.20
N LEU A 540 9.93 2.32 13.51
CA LEU A 540 9.58 3.67 13.09
C LEU A 540 9.08 3.69 11.65
N GLY A 541 7.97 4.41 11.41
CA GLY A 541 7.39 4.56 10.08
C GLY A 541 6.54 5.82 9.91
N SER A 542 6.14 6.10 8.67
CA SER A 542 5.17 7.16 8.41
C SER A 542 3.74 6.64 8.55
N ILE A 543 2.78 7.50 8.91
CA ILE A 543 1.36 7.13 8.94
C ILE A 543 0.91 6.52 7.60
N HIS A 544 1.42 7.04 6.48
CA HIS A 544 1.09 6.53 5.15
C HIS A 544 1.63 5.12 4.89
N SER A 545 2.83 4.77 5.38
CA SER A 545 3.40 3.43 5.23
C SER A 545 2.71 2.38 6.10
N GLU A 546 2.06 2.83 7.18
CA GLU A 546 1.40 1.95 8.15
C GLU A 546 -0.12 1.81 7.92
N LYS A 547 -0.65 2.47 6.88
CA LYS A 547 -2.05 2.25 6.47
C LYS A 547 -2.26 0.80 6.06
N GLY A 548 -3.37 0.21 6.48
CA GLY A 548 -3.70 -1.21 6.25
C GLY A 548 -3.10 -2.18 7.28
N ARG A 549 -2.05 -1.78 8.01
CA ARG A 549 -1.42 -2.64 9.04
C ARG A 549 -2.17 -2.59 10.37
N THR A 550 -1.91 -3.58 11.20
CA THR A 550 -2.36 -3.65 12.59
C THR A 550 -1.13 -3.72 13.50
N HIS A 551 -1.13 -2.95 14.58
CA HIS A 551 -0.04 -2.91 15.55
C HIS A 551 -0.49 -3.47 16.90
N LEU A 552 0.42 -4.03 17.68
CA LEU A 552 0.14 -4.37 19.07
C LEU A 552 0.02 -3.08 19.90
N ALA A 553 1.01 -2.18 19.76
CA ALA A 553 1.03 -0.86 20.36
C ALA A 553 1.47 0.20 19.34
N THR A 554 0.94 1.41 19.47
CA THR A 554 1.28 2.53 18.59
C THR A 554 1.60 3.78 19.38
N LEU A 555 2.77 4.39 19.10
CA LEU A 555 3.13 5.73 19.51
C LEU A 555 2.96 6.68 18.33
N VAL A 556 2.14 7.70 18.46
CA VAL A 556 1.94 8.73 17.45
C VAL A 556 2.78 9.95 17.82
N LEU A 557 3.74 10.31 16.97
CA LEU A 557 4.69 11.39 17.17
C LEU A 557 4.18 12.69 16.52
N ASP A 558 4.08 13.77 17.29
CA ASP A 558 3.74 15.08 16.71
C ASP A 558 4.87 15.55 15.79
N THR A 559 4.51 15.94 14.59
CA THR A 559 5.42 16.44 13.56
C THR A 559 4.88 17.76 12.99
N PHE A 560 5.67 18.45 12.14
CA PHE A 560 5.31 19.76 11.63
C PHE A 560 5.06 19.72 10.11
N TRP A 561 3.88 20.21 9.70
CA TRP A 561 3.52 20.43 8.31
C TRP A 561 2.60 21.65 8.22
N TYR A 562 3.15 22.81 7.87
CA TYR A 562 2.46 24.12 7.98
C TYR A 562 1.82 24.40 9.36
N GLY A 563 2.33 23.78 10.40
CA GLY A 563 1.86 23.81 11.78
C GLY A 563 2.09 22.46 12.45
N ARG A 564 2.01 22.42 13.78
CA ARG A 564 2.07 21.18 14.57
C ARG A 564 0.84 20.33 14.27
N ASN A 565 1.07 19.10 13.85
CA ASN A 565 -0.02 18.28 13.31
C ASN A 565 -1.04 17.88 14.36
N ILE A 566 -0.59 17.39 15.53
CA ILE A 566 -1.49 16.97 16.60
C ILE A 566 -2.07 18.18 17.33
N ILE A 567 -1.26 19.20 17.59
CA ILE A 567 -1.72 20.43 18.24
C ILE A 567 -2.84 21.12 17.44
N SER A 568 -2.73 21.14 16.10
CA SER A 568 -3.79 21.73 15.25
C SER A 568 -5.13 21.02 15.36
N ILE A 569 -5.14 19.74 15.73
CA ILE A 569 -6.34 18.92 15.89
C ILE A 569 -6.64 18.56 17.36
N LEU A 570 -5.98 19.25 18.29
CA LEU A 570 -6.09 18.99 19.73
C LEU A 570 -7.55 19.00 20.25
N PRO A 571 -8.44 19.88 19.78
CA PRO A 571 -9.87 19.84 20.19
C PRO A 571 -10.54 18.49 19.93
N TRP A 572 -10.20 17.81 18.85
CA TRP A 572 -10.72 16.46 18.56
C TRP A 572 -10.06 15.39 19.45
N VAL A 573 -8.77 15.54 19.75
CA VAL A 573 -8.04 14.62 20.64
C VAL A 573 -8.56 14.72 22.10
N THR A 574 -9.07 15.88 22.51
CA THR A 574 -9.75 16.09 23.79
C THR A 574 -11.24 15.68 23.77
N GLY A 575 -11.74 15.15 22.65
CA GLY A 575 -13.15 14.82 22.48
C GLY A 575 -14.08 16.02 22.21
N SER A 576 -13.55 17.23 22.18
CA SER A 576 -14.31 18.48 21.96
C SER A 576 -14.22 18.85 20.49
N LYS A 577 -15.15 18.38 19.66
CA LYS A 577 -15.15 18.73 18.23
C LYS A 577 -15.25 20.24 18.03
N LYS A 578 -14.40 20.78 17.13
CA LYS A 578 -14.46 22.20 16.78
C LYS A 578 -15.70 22.46 15.93
N GLU A 579 -16.51 23.45 16.29
CA GLU A 579 -17.66 23.86 15.49
C GLU A 579 -17.23 24.61 14.23
N GLY A 580 -17.99 24.43 13.15
CA GLY A 580 -17.78 25.11 11.88
C GLY A 580 -17.07 24.27 10.80
N LYS A 581 -16.78 24.90 9.67
CA LYS A 581 -16.13 24.23 8.52
C LYS A 581 -14.67 23.93 8.82
N ILE A 582 -14.30 22.66 8.72
CA ILE A 582 -12.92 22.20 8.90
C ILE A 582 -12.09 22.65 7.67
N GLY A 583 -10.95 23.30 7.90
CA GLY A 583 -10.02 23.67 6.85
C GLY A 583 -9.36 22.45 6.23
N GLU A 584 -8.98 22.51 4.94
CA GLU A 584 -8.40 21.39 4.20
C GLU A 584 -7.17 20.75 4.87
N ARG A 585 -6.31 21.60 5.49
CA ARG A 585 -5.11 21.11 6.20
C ARG A 585 -5.47 20.32 7.44
N ASP A 586 -6.46 20.80 8.20
CA ASP A 586 -6.92 20.11 9.41
C ASP A 586 -7.69 18.85 9.05
N LEU A 587 -8.46 18.87 7.96
CA LEU A 587 -9.11 17.67 7.44
C LEU A 587 -8.07 16.58 7.10
N LYS A 588 -6.98 16.95 6.44
CA LYS A 588 -5.89 16.00 6.15
C LYS A 588 -5.20 15.49 7.42
N ARG A 589 -4.97 16.37 8.41
CA ARG A 589 -4.43 15.97 9.71
C ARG A 589 -5.35 14.99 10.43
N LEU A 590 -6.64 15.30 10.50
CA LEU A 590 -7.65 14.44 11.12
C LEU A 590 -7.67 13.05 10.49
N ARG A 591 -7.78 12.96 9.17
CA ARG A 591 -7.77 11.67 8.46
C ARG A 591 -6.47 10.88 8.68
N CYS A 592 -5.30 11.54 8.63
CA CYS A 592 -4.04 10.87 8.92
C CYS A 592 -3.98 10.36 10.35
N HIS A 593 -4.37 11.16 11.34
CA HIS A 593 -4.32 10.76 12.74
C HIS A 593 -5.43 9.77 13.10
N TYR A 594 -6.60 9.84 12.45
CA TYR A 594 -7.62 8.79 12.54
C TYR A 594 -7.04 7.42 12.10
N VAL A 595 -6.32 7.39 10.96
CA VAL A 595 -5.60 6.18 10.56
C VAL A 595 -4.61 5.74 11.64
N ALA A 596 -3.80 6.65 12.19
CA ALA A 596 -2.81 6.33 13.21
C ALA A 596 -3.43 5.80 14.51
N PHE A 597 -4.47 6.44 15.01
CA PHE A 597 -5.14 6.09 16.27
C PHE A 597 -5.88 4.75 16.20
N THR A 598 -6.24 4.32 14.99
CA THR A 598 -6.95 3.06 14.76
C THR A 598 -6.02 1.89 14.38
N ARG A 599 -4.69 2.06 14.48
CA ARG A 599 -3.73 0.95 14.22
C ARG A 599 -3.56 -0.01 15.39
N PRO A 600 -3.46 0.48 16.68
CA PRO A 600 -3.16 -0.41 17.79
C PRO A 600 -4.33 -1.34 18.15
N ARG A 601 -3.95 -2.50 18.71
CA ARG A 601 -4.88 -3.43 19.35
C ARG A 601 -5.03 -3.16 20.84
N GLY A 602 -3.93 -2.84 21.54
CA GLY A 602 -3.91 -2.81 23.00
C GLY A 602 -3.42 -1.50 23.61
N LEU A 603 -2.48 -0.78 22.99
CA LEU A 603 -1.93 0.45 23.59
C LEU A 603 -1.76 1.55 22.54
N LEU A 604 -2.37 2.71 22.81
CA LEU A 604 -2.23 3.94 22.05
C LEU A 604 -1.52 5.00 22.89
N CYS A 605 -0.39 5.49 22.42
CA CYS A 605 0.31 6.63 23.02
C CYS A 605 0.49 7.76 22.00
N VAL A 606 0.56 9.00 22.49
CA VAL A 606 0.76 10.19 21.64
C VAL A 606 1.82 11.07 22.30
N ALA A 607 2.84 11.47 21.55
CA ALA A 607 3.90 12.35 22.06
C ALA A 607 3.70 13.78 21.53
N ILE A 608 3.66 14.76 22.44
CA ILE A 608 3.38 16.16 22.16
C ILE A 608 4.36 17.07 22.93
N PRO A 609 4.90 18.15 22.31
CA PRO A 609 5.72 19.12 23.04
C PRO A 609 4.98 19.78 24.21
N ALA A 610 5.57 19.74 25.42
CA ALA A 610 4.93 20.19 26.66
C ALA A 610 4.56 21.69 26.65
N ASN A 611 5.41 22.54 26.05
CA ASN A 611 5.18 24.00 25.99
C ASN A 611 3.97 24.43 25.15
N THR A 612 3.34 23.51 24.44
CA THR A 612 2.19 23.78 23.57
C THR A 612 0.86 23.47 24.23
N ILE A 613 0.86 23.01 25.48
CA ILE A 613 -0.33 22.50 26.18
C ILE A 613 -0.52 23.20 27.52
N SER A 614 -1.74 23.76 27.75
CA SER A 614 -2.13 24.34 29.03
C SER A 614 -2.59 23.27 30.03
N SER A 615 -2.59 23.61 31.33
CA SER A 615 -3.14 22.74 32.38
C SER A 615 -4.60 22.36 32.15
N GLU A 616 -5.41 23.29 31.65
CA GLU A 616 -6.82 23.06 31.30
C GLU A 616 -6.97 22.01 30.17
N THR A 617 -6.02 22.02 29.21
CA THR A 617 -6.00 21.01 28.14
C THR A 617 -5.63 19.66 28.69
N ILE A 618 -4.68 19.57 29.65
CA ILE A 618 -4.32 18.31 30.32
C ILE A 618 -5.53 17.72 31.04
N GLU A 619 -6.27 18.56 31.78
CA GLU A 619 -7.52 18.12 32.44
C GLU A 619 -8.55 17.61 31.44
N SER A 620 -8.70 18.28 30.29
CA SER A 620 -9.62 17.86 29.23
C SER A 620 -9.22 16.52 28.61
N LEU A 621 -7.93 16.30 28.38
CA LEU A 621 -7.38 15.01 27.91
C LEU A 621 -7.67 13.90 28.93
N GLN A 622 -7.44 14.15 30.21
CA GLN A 622 -7.71 13.18 31.27
C GLN A 622 -9.20 12.84 31.39
N LYS A 623 -10.08 13.84 31.29
CA LYS A 623 -11.54 13.63 31.26
C LYS A 623 -11.98 12.81 30.07
N HIS A 624 -11.27 12.91 28.94
CA HIS A 624 -11.57 12.13 27.73
C HIS A 624 -11.00 10.69 27.77
N GLY A 625 -10.25 10.34 28.81
CA GLY A 625 -9.73 8.97 29.01
C GLY A 625 -8.24 8.80 28.73
N TRP A 626 -7.49 9.88 28.48
CA TRP A 626 -6.04 9.83 28.39
C TRP A 626 -5.35 9.87 29.74
N LYS A 627 -4.31 9.06 29.92
CA LYS A 627 -3.30 9.31 30.95
C LYS A 627 -2.31 10.34 30.42
N THR A 628 -1.66 11.07 31.32
CA THR A 628 -0.62 12.05 30.96
C THR A 628 0.66 11.77 31.72
N VAL A 629 1.77 11.78 31.03
CA VAL A 629 3.13 11.64 31.58
C VAL A 629 3.97 12.80 31.07
N ILE A 630 4.71 13.45 31.97
CA ILE A 630 5.62 14.56 31.64
C ILE A 630 7.04 14.04 31.77
N ILE A 631 7.85 14.24 30.73
CA ILE A 631 9.29 13.96 30.76
C ILE A 631 9.98 15.25 31.21
N GLU A 632 10.37 15.26 32.49
CA GLU A 632 11.08 16.39 33.14
C GLU A 632 12.57 16.43 32.79
#